data_a09c60eb9fce0115460e8aa138f0c3dc
#
_entry.id   a09c60eb9fce0115460e8aa138f0c3dc
#
_cell.length_a   1.000
_cell.length_b   1.000
_cell.length_c   1.000
_cell.angle_alpha   90.00
_cell.angle_beta   90.00
_cell.angle_gamma   90.00
#
_symmetry.space_group_name_H-M   'P 1'
#
loop_
_entity.id
_entity.type
_entity.pdbx_description
1 polymer ?
#
loop_
_entity_poly.entity_id
_entity_poly.type
_entity_poly.pdbx_seq_one_letter_code
_entity_poly.pdbx_strand_id
1 'polypeptide(L)'
;VLIDEYDAPLLDVVHEEKELPRLRDVMRNFYSPLKACDPYLRFVFLTGITKFSQLSIFSELNNIKNISMLPEYAALCGITEEEMREHMGEGIGRLADNLGVSPEGALGALKSNYDGYHFTWPSPDIYNPFSLLNALADSKLNSYWFGSGTPTYLIEMLNKYHVKPQQIGARKVLAESFDAPTERMVDITPLLYQSGYITIKDYSCLLYTSPSPRDTR
;
A
#
# COMPACT_ATOMS: atom_id res chain seq x y z
N VAL A 1 4.42 -12.07 -16.96
CA VAL A 1 4.86 -12.50 -15.63
C VAL A 1 4.11 -11.65 -14.62
N LEU A 2 3.49 -12.30 -13.62
CA LEU A 2 2.85 -11.66 -12.48
C LEU A 2 3.54 -12.18 -11.24
N ILE A 3 3.99 -11.29 -10.35
CA ILE A 3 4.65 -11.63 -9.09
C ILE A 3 3.98 -10.83 -7.99
N ASP A 4 3.33 -11.52 -7.08
CA ASP A 4 2.73 -10.94 -5.89
C ASP A 4 3.68 -11.04 -4.70
N GLU A 5 3.63 -10.07 -3.79
CA GLU A 5 4.44 -10.01 -2.58
C GLU A 5 5.95 -10.20 -2.84
N TYR A 6 6.49 -9.50 -3.86
CA TYR A 6 7.89 -9.65 -4.27
C TYR A 6 8.88 -9.42 -3.12
N ASP A 7 8.48 -8.71 -2.08
CA ASP A 7 9.27 -8.30 -0.94
C ASP A 7 9.08 -9.18 0.30
N ALA A 8 8.11 -10.09 0.30
CA ALA A 8 7.80 -10.95 1.46
C ALA A 8 9.04 -11.65 2.04
N PRO A 9 9.94 -12.28 1.25
CA PRO A 9 11.13 -12.92 1.81
C PRO A 9 12.09 -11.95 2.51
N LEU A 10 12.11 -10.68 2.09
CA LEU A 10 12.97 -9.66 2.70
C LEU A 10 12.34 -9.10 3.97
N LEU A 11 11.01 -9.03 4.05
CA LEU A 11 10.30 -8.57 5.23
C LEU A 11 10.51 -9.52 6.41
N ASP A 12 10.56 -10.82 6.17
CA ASP A 12 10.80 -11.84 7.19
C ASP A 12 12.16 -11.67 7.90
N VAL A 13 13.15 -11.11 7.21
CA VAL A 13 14.53 -10.93 7.72
C VAL A 13 14.96 -9.47 7.80
N VAL A 14 14.01 -8.53 7.72
CA VAL A 14 14.34 -7.08 7.70
C VAL A 14 15.09 -6.61 8.95
N HIS A 15 14.93 -7.30 10.05
CA HIS A 15 15.60 -7.06 11.33
C HIS A 15 16.92 -7.82 11.50
N GLU A 16 17.25 -8.76 10.62
CA GLU A 16 18.43 -9.60 10.65
C GLU A 16 19.56 -9.00 9.80
N GLU A 17 20.43 -8.22 10.43
CA GLU A 17 21.52 -7.50 9.73
C GLU A 17 22.44 -8.38 8.88
N LYS A 18 22.59 -9.66 9.22
CA LYS A 18 23.44 -10.61 8.48
C LYS A 18 22.72 -11.30 7.34
N GLU A 19 21.45 -11.68 7.55
CA GLU A 19 20.69 -12.44 6.56
C GLU A 19 20.11 -11.54 5.47
N LEU A 20 19.71 -10.32 5.80
CA LEU A 20 19.12 -9.38 4.85
C LEU A 20 20.00 -9.13 3.61
N PRO A 21 21.33 -8.84 3.72
CA PRO A 21 22.18 -8.68 2.54
C PRO A 21 22.29 -9.94 1.69
N ARG A 22 22.38 -11.10 2.33
CA ARG A 22 22.48 -12.38 1.66
C ARG A 22 21.22 -12.70 0.84
N LEU A 23 20.06 -12.50 1.47
CA LEU A 23 18.78 -12.74 0.80
C LEU A 23 18.54 -11.73 -0.34
N ARG A 24 18.97 -10.49 -0.20
CA ARG A 24 18.97 -9.51 -1.29
C ARG A 24 19.72 -9.98 -2.52
N ASP A 25 20.91 -10.57 -2.34
CA ASP A 25 21.69 -11.09 -3.45
C ASP A 25 20.99 -12.26 -4.14
N VAL A 26 20.34 -13.14 -3.37
CA VAL A 26 19.50 -14.23 -3.91
C VAL A 26 18.35 -13.65 -4.74
N MET A 27 17.64 -12.68 -4.18
CA MET A 27 16.49 -12.03 -4.86
C MET A 27 16.94 -11.29 -6.13
N ARG A 28 18.07 -10.60 -6.08
CA ARG A 28 18.66 -9.95 -7.27
C ARG A 28 18.90 -10.97 -8.37
N ASN A 29 19.53 -12.10 -8.05
CA ASN A 29 19.80 -13.15 -9.03
C ASN A 29 18.51 -13.77 -9.56
N PHE A 30 17.46 -13.85 -8.73
CA PHE A 30 16.15 -14.36 -9.16
C PHE A 30 15.43 -13.40 -10.12
N TYR A 31 15.50 -12.09 -9.87
CA TYR A 31 14.80 -11.09 -10.70
C TYR A 31 15.60 -10.61 -11.91
N SER A 32 16.93 -10.69 -11.89
CA SER A 32 17.78 -10.22 -13.00
C SER A 32 17.44 -10.80 -14.38
N PRO A 33 16.99 -12.07 -14.52
CA PRO A 33 16.56 -12.63 -15.80
C PRO A 33 15.36 -11.91 -16.44
N LEU A 34 14.53 -11.20 -15.66
CA LEU A 34 13.39 -10.46 -16.23
C LEU A 34 13.84 -9.42 -17.26
N LYS A 35 15.00 -8.78 -17.05
CA LYS A 35 15.57 -7.87 -18.03
C LYS A 35 16.10 -8.58 -19.27
N ALA A 36 16.79 -9.68 -19.09
CA ALA A 36 17.32 -10.46 -20.21
C ALA A 36 16.21 -11.08 -21.06
N CYS A 37 15.08 -11.41 -20.44
CA CYS A 37 13.90 -11.97 -21.09
C CYS A 37 12.93 -10.93 -21.66
N ASP A 38 13.20 -9.63 -21.52
CA ASP A 38 12.32 -8.55 -21.96
C ASP A 38 11.76 -8.74 -23.39
N PRO A 39 12.55 -9.15 -24.42
CA PRO A 39 12.02 -9.40 -25.76
C PRO A 39 10.98 -10.52 -25.86
N TYR A 40 10.90 -11.41 -24.86
CA TYR A 40 9.97 -12.53 -24.80
C TYR A 40 8.80 -12.29 -23.85
N LEU A 41 8.82 -11.19 -23.09
CA LEU A 41 7.82 -10.87 -22.08
C LEU A 41 6.81 -9.85 -22.64
N ARG A 42 5.54 -10.24 -22.68
CA ARG A 42 4.46 -9.34 -23.10
C ARG A 42 4.11 -8.32 -22.02
N PHE A 43 4.22 -8.72 -20.76
CA PHE A 43 3.85 -7.90 -19.61
C PHE A 43 4.49 -8.43 -18.34
N VAL A 44 4.98 -7.54 -17.50
CA VAL A 44 5.51 -7.85 -16.17
C VAL A 44 4.82 -6.95 -15.15
N PHE A 45 4.26 -7.53 -14.10
CA PHE A 45 3.64 -6.80 -13.01
C PHE A 45 4.10 -7.39 -11.67
N LEU A 46 4.56 -6.51 -10.80
CA LEU A 46 5.10 -6.84 -9.48
C LEU A 46 4.28 -6.09 -8.45
N THR A 47 3.83 -6.78 -7.41
CA THR A 47 3.21 -6.17 -6.23
C THR A 47 4.02 -6.50 -4.99
N GLY A 48 3.89 -5.69 -3.96
CA GLY A 48 4.53 -5.89 -2.66
C GLY A 48 4.00 -4.89 -1.63
N ILE A 49 4.29 -5.16 -0.36
CA ILE A 49 3.88 -4.30 0.75
C ILE A 49 4.78 -3.08 0.83
N THR A 50 6.10 -3.28 0.67
CA THR A 50 7.10 -2.23 0.89
C THR A 50 7.95 -1.97 -0.34
N LYS A 51 8.56 -0.79 -0.37
CA LYS A 51 9.46 -0.42 -1.45
C LYS A 51 10.90 -0.78 -1.10
N PHE A 52 11.36 -1.93 -1.56
CA PHE A 52 12.77 -2.29 -1.56
C PHE A 52 13.51 -1.83 -2.82
N SER A 53 13.01 -0.80 -3.50
CA SER A 53 13.46 -0.40 -4.84
C SER A 53 14.89 0.13 -4.90
N GLN A 54 15.45 0.59 -3.79
CA GLN A 54 16.84 1.06 -3.76
C GLN A 54 17.84 -0.01 -3.34
N LEU A 55 17.36 -1.20 -3.10
CA LEU A 55 18.19 -2.36 -2.90
C LEU A 55 18.56 -2.96 -4.24
N SER A 56 19.46 -2.38 -4.97
CA SER A 56 20.12 -3.04 -6.11
C SER A 56 19.38 -4.16 -6.88
N ILE A 57 18.26 -4.70 -6.34
CA ILE A 57 17.41 -5.69 -7.01
C ILE A 57 16.81 -5.08 -8.28
N PHE A 58 16.27 -3.85 -8.19
CA PHE A 58 15.63 -3.17 -9.31
C PHE A 58 16.52 -2.10 -9.98
N SER A 59 17.71 -1.82 -9.46
CA SER A 59 18.64 -0.90 -10.12
C SER A 59 19.05 -1.40 -11.51
N GLU A 60 19.00 -2.71 -11.71
CA GLU A 60 19.26 -3.36 -12.99
C GLU A 60 18.00 -3.49 -13.87
N LEU A 61 16.78 -3.42 -13.27
CA LEU A 61 15.49 -3.53 -13.95
C LEU A 61 14.95 -2.16 -14.34
N ASN A 62 15.69 -1.41 -15.13
CA ASN A 62 15.30 -0.08 -15.58
C ASN A 62 14.12 -0.06 -16.59
N ASN A 63 13.64 -1.23 -16.99
CA ASN A 63 12.46 -1.44 -17.83
C ASN A 63 11.15 -1.53 -17.02
N ILE A 64 11.22 -1.56 -15.67
CA ILE A 64 10.04 -1.56 -14.80
C ILE A 64 9.74 -0.14 -14.34
N LYS A 65 8.50 0.32 -14.58
CA LYS A 65 8.00 1.62 -14.12
C LYS A 65 7.33 1.46 -12.76
N ASN A 66 7.74 2.25 -11.77
CA ASN A 66 6.99 2.35 -10.52
C ASN A 66 5.71 3.16 -10.74
N ILE A 67 4.57 2.55 -10.47
CA ILE A 67 3.24 3.14 -10.64
C ILE A 67 2.51 3.35 -9.30
N SER A 68 3.13 3.01 -8.16
CA SER A 68 2.47 2.94 -6.84
C SER A 68 1.79 4.24 -6.41
N MET A 69 2.35 5.40 -6.80
CA MET A 69 1.80 6.70 -6.42
C MET A 69 1.34 7.52 -7.63
N LEU A 70 1.17 6.92 -8.79
CA LEU A 70 0.67 7.62 -9.97
C LEU A 70 -0.86 7.73 -9.91
N PRO A 71 -1.44 8.95 -10.08
CA PRO A 71 -2.89 9.16 -9.98
C PRO A 71 -3.72 8.29 -10.92
N GLU A 72 -3.21 8.00 -12.10
CA GLU A 72 -3.87 7.15 -13.10
C GLU A 72 -4.05 5.69 -12.66
N TYR A 73 -3.31 5.24 -11.62
CA TYR A 73 -3.38 3.89 -11.06
C TYR A 73 -3.90 3.87 -9.61
N ALA A 74 -4.40 4.99 -9.11
CA ALA A 74 -4.79 5.14 -7.71
C ALA A 74 -5.86 4.15 -7.24
N ALA A 75 -6.71 3.66 -8.13
CA ALA A 75 -7.76 2.69 -7.82
C ALA A 75 -7.39 1.24 -8.18
N LEU A 76 -6.19 0.98 -8.72
CA LEU A 76 -5.82 -0.33 -9.27
C LEU A 76 -5.88 -1.47 -8.23
N CYS A 77 -5.49 -1.18 -6.98
CA CYS A 77 -5.44 -2.16 -5.89
C CYS A 77 -6.56 -1.95 -4.85
N GLY A 78 -7.61 -1.22 -5.20
CA GLY A 78 -8.77 -0.96 -4.35
C GLY A 78 -10.07 -1.22 -5.10
N ILE A 79 -11.19 -0.93 -4.44
CA ILE A 79 -12.51 -0.95 -5.05
C ILE A 79 -13.12 0.43 -4.86
N THR A 80 -13.53 1.07 -5.94
CA THR A 80 -14.24 2.36 -5.89
C THR A 80 -15.71 2.18 -5.51
N GLU A 81 -16.35 3.24 -5.03
CA GLU A 81 -17.80 3.22 -4.76
C GLU A 81 -18.60 2.94 -6.04
N GLU A 82 -18.13 3.45 -7.18
CA GLU A 82 -18.79 3.22 -8.48
C GLU A 82 -18.76 1.74 -8.87
N GLU A 83 -17.58 1.10 -8.81
CA GLU A 83 -17.44 -0.34 -9.08
C GLU A 83 -18.27 -1.21 -8.13
N MET A 84 -18.28 -0.84 -6.85
CA MET A 84 -19.09 -1.54 -5.85
C MET A 84 -20.59 -1.45 -6.16
N ARG A 85 -21.09 -0.25 -6.51
CA ARG A 85 -22.50 -0.06 -6.89
C ARG A 85 -22.87 -0.81 -8.16
N GLU A 86 -21.97 -0.83 -9.15
CA GLU A 86 -22.21 -1.49 -10.44
C GLU A 86 -22.21 -3.02 -10.33
N HIS A 87 -21.25 -3.57 -9.54
CA HIS A 87 -20.99 -5.01 -9.60
C HIS A 87 -21.41 -5.78 -8.34
N MET A 88 -21.72 -5.12 -7.22
CA MET A 88 -21.96 -5.80 -5.93
C MET A 88 -23.35 -5.57 -5.35
N GLY A 89 -24.31 -5.15 -6.18
CA GLY A 89 -25.69 -4.80 -5.74
C GLY A 89 -26.41 -5.91 -4.96
N GLU A 90 -26.22 -7.18 -5.35
CA GLU A 90 -26.80 -8.32 -4.64
C GLU A 90 -26.22 -8.48 -3.22
N GLY A 91 -24.90 -8.35 -3.08
CA GLY A 91 -24.24 -8.40 -1.77
C GLY A 91 -24.66 -7.26 -0.85
N ILE A 92 -24.79 -6.05 -1.41
CA ILE A 92 -25.28 -4.87 -0.69
C ILE A 92 -26.72 -5.09 -0.21
N GLY A 93 -27.58 -5.67 -1.06
CA GLY A 93 -28.95 -6.00 -0.67
C GLY A 93 -29.03 -6.99 0.50
N ARG A 94 -28.26 -8.10 0.44
CA ARG A 94 -28.21 -9.07 1.55
C ARG A 94 -27.69 -8.44 2.85
N LEU A 95 -26.66 -7.59 2.75
CA LEU A 95 -26.14 -6.87 3.91
C LEU A 95 -27.19 -5.92 4.49
N ALA A 96 -27.91 -5.17 3.64
CA ALA A 96 -28.98 -4.27 4.05
C ALA A 96 -30.10 -5.01 4.80
N ASP A 97 -30.56 -6.13 4.26
CA ASP A 97 -31.57 -6.99 4.90
C ASP A 97 -31.10 -7.46 6.28
N ASN A 98 -29.85 -7.93 6.38
CA ASN A 98 -29.31 -8.43 7.63
C ASN A 98 -29.11 -7.34 8.70
N LEU A 99 -28.76 -6.12 8.26
CA LEU A 99 -28.62 -4.95 9.14
C LEU A 99 -29.99 -4.29 9.47
N GLY A 100 -31.06 -4.63 8.76
CA GLY A 100 -32.35 -3.99 8.91
C GLY A 100 -32.38 -2.54 8.43
N VAL A 101 -31.61 -2.22 7.39
CA VAL A 101 -31.48 -0.86 6.83
C VAL A 101 -31.81 -0.87 5.32
N SER A 102 -31.93 0.32 4.73
CA SER A 102 -32.01 0.44 3.28
C SER A 102 -30.66 0.11 2.60
N PRO A 103 -30.66 -0.23 1.30
CA PRO A 103 -29.41 -0.41 0.54
C PRO A 103 -28.46 0.80 0.66
N GLU A 104 -28.98 2.03 0.64
CA GLU A 104 -28.18 3.24 0.85
C GLU A 104 -27.64 3.32 2.28
N GLY A 105 -28.38 2.83 3.27
CA GLY A 105 -27.92 2.71 4.65
C GLY A 105 -26.76 1.71 4.78
N ALA A 106 -26.83 0.58 4.07
CA ALA A 106 -25.74 -0.40 4.02
C ALA A 106 -24.50 0.16 3.33
N LEU A 107 -24.66 0.91 2.23
CA LEU A 107 -23.56 1.62 1.57
C LEU A 107 -22.88 2.63 2.50
N GLY A 108 -23.66 3.44 3.24
CA GLY A 108 -23.14 4.35 4.25
C GLY A 108 -22.35 3.64 5.35
N ALA A 109 -22.82 2.46 5.78
CA ALA A 109 -22.11 1.63 6.77
C ALA A 109 -20.82 1.03 6.21
N LEU A 110 -20.83 0.53 4.96
CA LEU A 110 -19.59 0.07 4.29
C LEU A 110 -18.59 1.20 4.14
N LYS A 111 -19.05 2.39 3.73
CA LYS A 111 -18.20 3.58 3.59
C LYS A 111 -17.51 3.95 4.89
N SER A 112 -18.24 4.03 5.97
CA SER A 112 -17.68 4.40 7.26
C SER A 112 -16.71 3.37 7.86
N ASN A 113 -16.81 2.09 7.44
CA ASN A 113 -15.96 1.03 7.98
C ASN A 113 -14.75 0.70 7.12
N TYR A 114 -14.84 0.80 5.79
CA TYR A 114 -13.86 0.21 4.88
C TYR A 114 -13.34 1.14 3.80
N ASP A 115 -13.85 2.37 3.69
CA ASP A 115 -13.49 3.36 2.68
C ASP A 115 -12.46 4.38 3.18
N GLY A 116 -11.90 5.14 2.24
CA GLY A 116 -11.08 6.33 2.50
C GLY A 116 -9.59 6.09 2.50
N TYR A 117 -9.11 5.04 1.87
CA TYR A 117 -7.68 4.86 1.59
C TYR A 117 -7.29 5.57 0.29
N HIS A 118 -6.07 6.14 0.26
CA HIS A 118 -5.50 6.84 -0.88
C HIS A 118 -4.05 6.42 -1.08
N PHE A 119 -3.73 5.90 -2.26
CA PHE A 119 -2.35 5.62 -2.69
C PHE A 119 -1.63 6.87 -3.22
N THR A 120 -2.36 7.91 -3.54
CA THR A 120 -1.83 9.21 -3.96
C THR A 120 -2.85 10.30 -3.66
N TRP A 121 -2.52 11.55 -3.91
CA TRP A 121 -3.44 12.67 -3.71
C TRP A 121 -3.26 13.73 -4.80
N PRO A 122 -4.35 14.25 -5.39
CA PRO A 122 -5.75 13.82 -5.19
C PRO A 122 -6.05 12.49 -5.86
N SER A 123 -6.94 11.69 -5.26
CA SER A 123 -7.45 10.44 -5.83
C SER A 123 -8.84 10.14 -5.28
N PRO A 124 -9.64 9.25 -5.91
CA PRO A 124 -10.87 8.77 -5.32
C PRO A 124 -10.60 8.04 -4.01
N ASP A 125 -11.56 8.07 -3.09
CA ASP A 125 -11.61 7.15 -1.96
C ASP A 125 -11.73 5.71 -2.49
N ILE A 126 -11.00 4.79 -1.91
CA ILE A 126 -11.09 3.37 -2.24
C ILE A 126 -11.36 2.53 -1.00
N TYR A 127 -12.16 1.48 -1.19
CA TYR A 127 -12.44 0.47 -0.18
C TYR A 127 -11.31 -0.55 -0.12
N ASN A 128 -11.01 -1.00 1.10
CA ASN A 128 -10.15 -2.18 1.29
C ASN A 128 -10.85 -3.42 0.71
N PRO A 129 -10.31 -4.07 -0.35
CA PRO A 129 -10.99 -5.17 -1.03
C PRO A 129 -11.26 -6.36 -0.11
N PHE A 130 -10.30 -6.74 0.72
CA PHE A 130 -10.41 -7.88 1.63
C PHE A 130 -11.56 -7.67 2.62
N SER A 131 -11.61 -6.52 3.27
CA SER A 131 -12.66 -6.21 4.24
C SER A 131 -14.03 -6.07 3.60
N LEU A 132 -14.11 -5.38 2.47
CA LEU A 132 -15.35 -5.18 1.73
C LEU A 132 -15.95 -6.52 1.25
N LEU A 133 -15.15 -7.37 0.60
CA LEU A 133 -15.61 -8.65 0.05
C LEU A 133 -16.07 -9.60 1.15
N ASN A 134 -15.34 -9.67 2.27
CA ASN A 134 -15.76 -10.49 3.41
C ASN A 134 -17.05 -9.94 4.06
N ALA A 135 -17.20 -8.62 4.19
CA ALA A 135 -18.41 -8.02 4.73
C ALA A 135 -19.65 -8.34 3.87
N LEU A 136 -19.51 -8.32 2.54
CA LEU A 136 -20.58 -8.67 1.62
C LEU A 136 -20.87 -10.20 1.59
N ALA A 137 -19.82 -11.02 1.69
CA ALA A 137 -19.96 -12.48 1.73
C ALA A 137 -20.66 -12.94 3.02
N ASP A 138 -20.23 -12.43 4.17
CA ASP A 138 -20.81 -12.78 5.48
C ASP A 138 -22.09 -12.02 5.80
N SER A 139 -22.44 -11.00 5.00
CA SER A 139 -23.51 -10.03 5.26
C SER A 139 -23.42 -9.40 6.64
N LYS A 140 -22.20 -9.05 7.08
CA LYS A 140 -21.87 -8.48 8.41
C LYS A 140 -20.75 -7.46 8.31
N LEU A 141 -20.77 -6.49 9.24
CA LEU A 141 -19.68 -5.55 9.41
C LEU A 141 -18.76 -6.04 10.53
N ASN A 142 -17.51 -6.27 10.22
CA ASN A 142 -16.48 -6.69 11.16
C ASN A 142 -15.12 -6.05 10.82
N SER A 143 -14.20 -6.05 11.78
CA SER A 143 -12.82 -5.61 11.55
C SER A 143 -11.99 -6.72 10.89
N TYR A 144 -12.36 -7.12 9.67
CA TYR A 144 -11.74 -8.25 8.94
C TYR A 144 -10.23 -8.10 8.76
N TRP A 145 -9.77 -6.89 8.47
CA TRP A 145 -8.36 -6.63 8.25
C TRP A 145 -7.50 -6.89 9.51
N PHE A 146 -8.04 -6.57 10.69
CA PHE A 146 -7.36 -6.90 11.95
C PHE A 146 -7.37 -8.39 12.27
N GLY A 147 -8.31 -9.14 11.74
CA GLY A 147 -8.42 -10.59 11.91
C GLY A 147 -7.28 -11.38 11.24
N SER A 148 -6.62 -10.81 10.21
CA SER A 148 -5.45 -11.42 9.57
C SER A 148 -4.16 -11.28 10.38
N GLY A 149 -4.18 -10.58 11.51
CA GLY A 149 -3.04 -10.35 12.39
C GLY A 149 -2.18 -9.16 11.95
N THR A 150 -1.55 -8.50 12.93
CA THR A 150 -0.53 -7.49 12.63
C THR A 150 0.75 -8.22 12.21
N PRO A 151 1.33 -7.94 11.04
CA PRO A 151 2.56 -8.60 10.61
C PRO A 151 3.68 -8.46 11.64
N THR A 152 4.37 -9.55 11.93
CA THR A 152 5.45 -9.59 12.94
C THR A 152 6.50 -8.51 12.69
N TYR A 153 6.89 -8.33 11.42
CA TYR A 153 7.87 -7.31 11.05
C TYR A 153 7.44 -5.88 11.43
N LEU A 154 6.14 -5.57 11.38
CA LEU A 154 5.65 -4.24 11.76
C LEU A 154 5.78 -4.02 13.27
N ILE A 155 5.46 -5.05 14.08
CA ILE A 155 5.62 -4.98 15.53
C ILE A 155 7.09 -4.76 15.89
N GLU A 156 8.01 -5.45 15.23
CA GLU A 156 9.44 -5.30 15.41
C GLU A 156 9.93 -3.90 15.02
N MET A 157 9.42 -3.35 13.92
CA MET A 157 9.76 -2.01 13.48
C MET A 157 9.18 -0.92 14.39
N LEU A 158 7.96 -1.09 14.91
CA LEU A 158 7.39 -0.20 15.92
C LEU A 158 8.27 -0.17 17.18
N ASN A 159 8.75 -1.33 17.62
CA ASN A 159 9.67 -1.45 18.76
C ASN A 159 11.03 -0.81 18.44
N LYS A 160 11.61 -1.06 17.28
CA LYS A 160 12.89 -0.50 16.82
C LYS A 160 12.88 1.03 16.80
N TYR A 161 11.80 1.62 16.30
CA TYR A 161 11.63 3.08 16.23
C TYR A 161 11.00 3.68 17.51
N HIS A 162 10.74 2.86 18.54
CA HIS A 162 10.12 3.29 19.81
C HIS A 162 8.80 4.05 19.64
N VAL A 163 8.02 3.68 18.62
CA VAL A 163 6.74 4.33 18.30
C VAL A 163 5.61 3.66 19.06
N LYS A 164 4.88 4.44 19.86
CA LYS A 164 3.67 3.97 20.53
C LYS A 164 2.47 4.15 19.59
N PRO A 165 1.50 3.19 19.56
CA PRO A 165 0.31 3.29 18.73
C PRO A 165 -0.45 4.64 18.88
N GLN A 166 -0.46 5.20 20.09
CA GLN A 166 -1.11 6.49 20.36
C GLN A 166 -0.42 7.69 19.68
N GLN A 167 0.80 7.50 19.20
CA GLN A 167 1.58 8.53 18.47
C GLN A 167 1.37 8.44 16.96
N ILE A 168 0.66 7.41 16.50
CA ILE A 168 0.27 7.23 15.10
C ILE A 168 -0.99 8.08 14.88
N GLY A 169 -0.80 9.34 14.51
CA GLY A 169 -1.87 10.31 14.28
C GLY A 169 -1.60 11.15 13.03
N ALA A 170 -2.50 12.09 12.74
CA ALA A 170 -2.35 13.01 11.63
C ALA A 170 -1.02 13.77 11.75
N ARG A 171 -0.16 13.64 10.73
CA ARG A 171 1.16 14.28 10.62
C ARG A 171 1.28 14.97 9.28
N LYS A 172 2.07 16.05 9.26
CA LYS A 172 2.56 16.61 8.01
C LYS A 172 3.93 15.98 7.72
N VAL A 173 4.03 15.33 6.60
CA VAL A 173 5.26 14.69 6.12
C VAL A 173 5.53 15.10 4.68
N LEU A 174 6.78 15.03 4.25
CA LEU A 174 7.14 15.28 2.86
C LEU A 174 6.59 14.14 1.99
N ALA A 175 6.10 14.47 0.79
CA ALA A 175 5.58 13.46 -0.14
C ALA A 175 6.60 12.35 -0.44
N GLU A 176 7.87 12.72 -0.56
CA GLU A 176 8.99 11.79 -0.77
C GLU A 176 9.17 10.77 0.36
N SER A 177 8.70 11.11 1.58
CA SER A 177 8.78 10.20 2.73
C SER A 177 7.87 8.99 2.56
N PHE A 178 6.73 9.12 1.87
CA PHE A 178 5.83 7.97 1.64
C PHE A 178 6.42 6.93 0.71
N ASP A 179 7.28 7.35 -0.20
CA ASP A 179 7.95 6.50 -1.20
C ASP A 179 9.39 6.12 -0.79
N ALA A 180 9.76 6.41 0.45
CA ALA A 180 11.10 6.09 0.96
C ALA A 180 11.29 4.56 1.09
N PRO A 181 12.43 4.04 0.65
CA PRO A 181 12.77 2.63 0.83
C PRO A 181 12.91 2.27 2.30
N THR A 182 12.50 1.04 2.63
CA THR A 182 12.51 0.52 4.01
C THR A 182 13.87 0.66 4.71
N GLU A 183 14.97 0.58 3.97
CA GLU A 183 16.33 0.67 4.55
C GLU A 183 16.82 2.09 4.80
N ARG A 184 16.18 3.07 4.22
CA ARG A 184 16.54 4.49 4.34
C ARG A 184 15.51 5.30 5.11
N MET A 185 14.58 4.63 5.77
CA MET A 185 13.57 5.30 6.57
C MET A 185 14.22 6.04 7.74
N VAL A 186 13.90 7.32 7.85
CA VAL A 186 14.26 8.14 9.01
C VAL A 186 13.28 7.91 10.15
N ASP A 187 12.04 7.58 9.82
CA ASP A 187 10.99 7.21 10.75
C ASP A 187 10.10 6.10 10.16
N ILE A 188 9.12 5.63 10.91
CA ILE A 188 8.25 4.52 10.54
C ILE A 188 7.12 4.92 9.56
N THR A 189 6.95 6.19 9.23
CA THR A 189 5.83 6.68 8.41
C THR A 189 5.73 5.99 7.05
N PRO A 190 6.84 5.81 6.29
CA PRO A 190 6.78 5.11 5.00
C PRO A 190 6.23 3.69 5.15
N LEU A 191 6.70 2.96 6.17
CA LEU A 191 6.26 1.60 6.41
C LEU A 191 4.78 1.52 6.76
N LEU A 192 4.30 2.38 7.66
CA LEU A 192 2.89 2.44 8.05
C LEU A 192 1.98 2.78 6.86
N TYR A 193 2.45 3.68 5.98
CA TYR A 193 1.72 4.02 4.77
C TYR A 193 1.71 2.85 3.76
N GLN A 194 2.87 2.31 3.44
CA GLN A 194 3.03 1.22 2.48
C GLN A 194 2.30 -0.06 2.94
N SER A 195 2.22 -0.28 4.25
CA SER A 195 1.47 -1.39 4.86
C SER A 195 -0.03 -1.10 5.06
N GLY A 196 -0.53 0.08 4.67
CA GLY A 196 -1.94 0.42 4.75
C GLY A 196 -2.47 0.86 6.12
N TYR A 197 -1.59 1.08 7.12
CA TYR A 197 -2.02 1.53 8.45
C TYR A 197 -2.33 3.02 8.54
N ILE A 198 -1.74 3.82 7.65
CA ILE A 198 -2.07 5.23 7.48
C ILE A 198 -2.29 5.52 6.00
N THR A 199 -3.00 6.59 5.71
CA THR A 199 -3.31 7.02 4.35
C THR A 199 -3.06 8.51 4.18
N ILE A 200 -2.94 8.97 2.93
CA ILE A 200 -2.84 10.39 2.60
C ILE A 200 -4.24 11.00 2.70
N LYS A 201 -4.40 12.14 3.39
CA LYS A 201 -5.68 12.83 3.52
C LYS A 201 -5.69 14.22 2.89
N ASP A 202 -4.52 14.77 2.65
CA ASP A 202 -4.39 16.08 2.03
C ASP A 202 -2.97 16.30 1.52
N TYR A 203 -2.82 17.24 0.60
CA TYR A 203 -1.55 17.64 0.02
C TYR A 203 -1.44 19.16 -0.02
N SER A 204 -0.41 19.72 0.60
CA SER A 204 -0.13 21.14 0.59
C SER A 204 1.13 21.44 -0.23
N CYS A 205 0.97 22.20 -1.31
CA CYS A 205 2.08 22.62 -2.17
C CYS A 205 3.03 23.61 -1.48
N LEU A 206 2.65 24.18 -0.33
CA LEU A 206 3.45 25.18 0.40
C LEU A 206 4.75 24.62 1.02
N LEU A 207 4.92 23.30 1.03
CA LEU A 207 6.15 22.65 1.51
C LEU A 207 7.27 22.59 0.45
N TYR A 208 7.00 23.00 -0.80
CA TYR A 208 7.98 22.98 -1.90
C TYR A 208 8.60 24.33 -2.22
N THR A 209 8.42 25.36 -1.39
CA THR A 209 8.99 26.68 -1.63
C THR A 209 10.34 26.93 -0.93
N SER A 210 11.23 25.97 -0.97
CA SER A 210 12.66 26.30 -0.90
C SER A 210 13.16 26.40 -2.33
N PRO A 211 13.57 27.60 -2.82
CA PRO A 211 14.12 27.70 -4.17
C PRO A 211 15.31 26.76 -4.30
N SER A 212 15.29 25.93 -5.34
CA SER A 212 16.45 25.15 -5.70
C SER A 212 17.66 26.09 -5.89
N PRO A 213 18.87 25.75 -5.42
CA PRO A 213 20.07 26.52 -5.68
C PRO A 213 20.36 26.75 -7.18
N ARG A 214 19.60 26.07 -8.07
CA ARG A 214 19.68 26.23 -9.53
C ARG A 214 18.78 27.34 -10.09
N ASP A 215 17.82 27.85 -9.29
CA ASP A 215 16.86 28.87 -9.72
C ASP A 215 17.28 30.29 -9.33
N THR A 216 18.47 30.47 -8.77
CA THR A 216 19.08 31.77 -8.50
C THR A 216 20.09 32.10 -9.59
N ARG A 217 19.58 32.40 -10.80
CA ARG A 217 20.32 33.14 -11.83
C ARG A 217 19.48 34.25 -12.40
#